data_5972b9e5bd64abecb071f304d642a29a
#
_entry.id   5972b9e5bd64abecb071f304d642a29a
#
_cell.length_a   1.000
_cell.length_b   1.000
_cell.length_c   1.000
_cell.angle_alpha   90.00
_cell.angle_beta   90.00
_cell.angle_gamma   90.00
#
_symmetry.space_group_name_H-M   'P 1'
#
loop_
_entity.id
_entity.type
_entity.pdbx_description
1 polymer ?
#
loop_
_entity_poly.entity_id
_entity_poly.type
_entity_poly.pdbx_seq_one_letter_code
_entity_poly.pdbx_strand_id
1 'polypeptide(L)'
;MASKSNDFYFNAFVEQSEFSIQIVEKVKNIFENYNTINLRTSMDEVHLLEHTADIKHHEIMEKLSKEFIPPIEREDIVVLTQLLDDLTDYLEDIPILLYTYHVKTIDQAMMQFMDVIDQSVHQVTKLLSVFGDFKKDLTIHKYIIDINRLEENGDILFHEFMYKVFEEEHDARYLIGQKEMFTKFEGILDTAEDIANEVGNIIMKNS
;
A
#
# COMPACT_ATOMS: atom_id res chain seq x y z
N MET A 1 -13.38 -28.03 13.65
CA MET A 1 -12.54 -27.84 12.44
C MET A 1 -12.79 -26.49 11.74
N ALA A 2 -13.95 -25.85 11.90
CA ALA A 2 -14.26 -24.54 11.31
C ALA A 2 -13.38 -23.36 11.84
N SER A 3 -12.94 -23.39 13.11
CA SER A 3 -12.13 -22.32 13.72
C SER A 3 -10.75 -22.13 13.04
N LYS A 4 -10.04 -23.18 12.66
CA LYS A 4 -8.70 -23.07 12.06
C LYS A 4 -8.69 -22.57 10.59
N SER A 5 -9.78 -22.75 9.86
CA SER A 5 -9.90 -22.23 8.48
C SER A 5 -10.26 -20.74 8.49
N ASN A 6 -11.09 -20.30 9.44
CA ASN A 6 -11.43 -18.89 9.60
C ASN A 6 -10.19 -18.03 9.91
N ASP A 7 -9.29 -18.52 10.77
CA ASP A 7 -8.09 -17.78 11.16
C ASP A 7 -7.07 -17.63 10.00
N PHE A 8 -7.08 -18.54 9.01
CA PHE A 8 -6.08 -18.55 7.96
C PHE A 8 -6.12 -17.28 7.08
N TYR A 9 -7.29 -16.92 6.53
CA TYR A 9 -7.39 -15.78 5.60
C TYR A 9 -7.11 -14.45 6.30
N PHE A 10 -7.67 -14.24 7.49
CA PHE A 10 -7.42 -13.03 8.27
C PHE A 10 -5.94 -12.89 8.65
N ASN A 11 -5.29 -13.99 9.04
CA ASN A 11 -3.85 -13.98 9.30
C ASN A 11 -3.04 -13.73 8.03
N ALA A 12 -3.45 -14.31 6.90
CA ALA A 12 -2.77 -14.12 5.62
C ALA A 12 -2.85 -12.67 5.12
N PHE A 13 -3.97 -11.99 5.33
CA PHE A 13 -4.08 -10.54 5.03
C PHE A 13 -3.13 -9.70 5.90
N VAL A 14 -3.00 -10.04 7.19
CA VAL A 14 -2.01 -9.39 8.06
C VAL A 14 -0.60 -9.65 7.54
N GLU A 15 -0.25 -10.92 7.24
CA GLU A 15 1.07 -11.28 6.70
C GLU A 15 1.38 -10.54 5.39
N GLN A 16 0.42 -10.40 4.45
CA GLN A 16 0.61 -9.61 3.23
C GLN A 16 0.88 -8.13 3.56
N SER A 17 0.11 -7.53 4.45
CA SER A 17 0.32 -6.13 4.84
C SER A 17 1.64 -5.89 5.58
N GLU A 18 2.20 -6.89 6.25
CA GLU A 18 3.53 -6.81 6.86
C GLU A 18 4.66 -6.71 5.82
N PHE A 19 4.48 -7.28 4.60
CA PHE A 19 5.40 -7.03 3.50
C PHE A 19 5.34 -5.57 3.04
N SER A 20 4.14 -4.98 2.93
CA SER A 20 3.99 -3.56 2.61
C SER A 20 4.72 -2.67 3.62
N ILE A 21 4.68 -2.99 4.94
CA ILE A 21 5.46 -2.29 5.97
C ILE A 21 6.96 -2.42 5.69
N GLN A 22 7.46 -3.63 5.43
CA GLN A 22 8.88 -3.83 5.16
C GLN A 22 9.36 -3.08 3.91
N ILE A 23 8.52 -3.01 2.88
CA ILE A 23 8.82 -2.28 1.65
C ILE A 23 8.82 -0.77 1.92
N VAL A 24 7.79 -0.23 2.58
CA VAL A 24 7.70 1.21 2.86
C VAL A 24 8.85 1.70 3.74
N GLU A 25 9.29 0.92 4.72
CA GLU A 25 10.46 1.22 5.53
C GLU A 25 11.75 1.29 4.69
N LYS A 26 11.93 0.37 3.73
CA LYS A 26 13.07 0.41 2.79
C LYS A 26 13.00 1.61 1.85
N VAL A 27 11.82 1.93 1.31
CA VAL A 27 11.63 3.10 0.45
C VAL A 27 11.90 4.38 1.23
N LYS A 28 11.43 4.49 2.47
CA LYS A 28 11.73 5.61 3.35
C LYS A 28 13.22 5.77 3.61
N ASN A 29 13.93 4.67 3.87
CA ASN A 29 15.39 4.70 3.99
C ASN A 29 16.10 5.15 2.69
N ILE A 30 15.57 4.78 1.51
CA ILE A 30 16.07 5.29 0.22
C ILE A 30 15.94 6.81 0.17
N PHE A 31 14.80 7.37 0.57
CA PHE A 31 14.53 8.80 0.56
C PHE A 31 15.48 9.55 1.51
N GLU A 32 15.61 9.09 2.73
CA GLU A 32 16.45 9.72 3.77
C GLU A 32 17.95 9.69 3.42
N ASN A 33 18.40 8.65 2.71
CA ASN A 33 19.81 8.42 2.40
C ASN A 33 20.13 8.51 0.90
N TYR A 34 19.29 9.15 0.09
CA TYR A 34 19.31 9.12 -1.37
C TYR A 34 20.69 9.42 -1.99
N ASN A 35 21.41 10.39 -1.43
CA ASN A 35 22.71 10.81 -1.94
C ASN A 35 23.86 9.83 -1.65
N THR A 36 23.68 8.88 -0.76
CA THR A 36 24.71 7.96 -0.27
C THR A 36 24.40 6.50 -0.55
N ILE A 37 23.15 6.16 -0.82
CA ILE A 37 22.70 4.79 -1.03
C ILE A 37 23.03 4.29 -2.44
N ASN A 38 23.24 3.00 -2.59
CA ASN A 38 23.24 2.36 -3.90
C ASN A 38 21.80 2.01 -4.29
N LEU A 39 21.15 2.90 -5.05
CA LEU A 39 19.75 2.76 -5.43
C LEU A 39 19.45 1.40 -6.09
N ARG A 40 20.37 0.88 -6.92
CA ARG A 40 20.17 -0.40 -7.61
C ARG A 40 20.12 -1.57 -6.65
N THR A 41 21.01 -1.60 -5.66
CA THR A 41 20.99 -2.62 -4.61
C THR A 41 19.70 -2.52 -3.79
N SER A 42 19.25 -1.31 -3.47
CA SER A 42 18.01 -1.10 -2.73
C SER A 42 16.77 -1.52 -3.52
N MET A 43 16.76 -1.32 -4.85
CA MET A 43 15.71 -1.84 -5.74
C MET A 43 15.65 -3.37 -5.69
N ASP A 44 16.80 -4.05 -5.79
CA ASP A 44 16.85 -5.51 -5.73
C ASP A 44 16.34 -6.04 -4.37
N GLU A 45 16.62 -5.32 -3.27
CA GLU A 45 16.10 -5.67 -1.95
C GLU A 45 14.59 -5.46 -1.80
N VAL A 46 14.04 -4.39 -2.40
CA VAL A 46 12.59 -4.14 -2.44
C VAL A 46 11.89 -5.19 -3.28
N HIS A 47 12.43 -5.48 -4.48
CA HIS A 47 11.92 -6.51 -5.38
C HIS A 47 11.84 -7.89 -4.71
N LEU A 48 12.83 -8.26 -3.88
CA LEU A 48 12.79 -9.52 -3.15
C LEU A 48 11.61 -9.60 -2.17
N LEU A 49 11.24 -8.48 -1.53
CA LEU A 49 10.10 -8.42 -0.61
C LEU A 49 8.77 -8.49 -1.36
N GLU A 50 8.63 -7.74 -2.45
CA GLU A 50 7.46 -7.80 -3.33
C GLU A 50 7.27 -9.22 -3.86
N HIS A 51 8.30 -9.84 -4.46
CA HIS A 51 8.22 -11.21 -4.96
C HIS A 51 7.83 -12.23 -3.86
N THR A 52 8.24 -12.00 -2.62
CA THR A 52 7.81 -12.84 -1.49
C THR A 52 6.34 -12.63 -1.14
N ALA A 53 5.84 -11.39 -1.27
CA ALA A 53 4.43 -11.07 -1.09
C ALA A 53 3.56 -11.68 -2.20
N ASP A 54 4.02 -11.66 -3.47
CA ASP A 54 3.35 -12.31 -4.61
C ASP A 54 3.22 -13.83 -4.42
N ILE A 55 4.27 -14.51 -3.92
CA ILE A 55 4.19 -15.91 -3.54
C ILE A 55 3.07 -16.13 -2.51
N LYS A 56 2.95 -15.24 -1.52
CA LYS A 56 1.89 -15.33 -0.50
C LYS A 56 0.50 -15.10 -1.09
N HIS A 57 0.34 -14.13 -2.00
CA HIS A 57 -0.88 -13.94 -2.79
C HIS A 57 -1.30 -15.26 -3.47
N HIS A 58 -0.38 -15.89 -4.21
CA HIS A 58 -0.62 -17.14 -4.90
C HIS A 58 -1.03 -18.28 -3.94
N GLU A 59 -0.40 -18.39 -2.76
CA GLU A 59 -0.78 -19.37 -1.74
C GLU A 59 -2.22 -19.18 -1.24
N ILE A 60 -2.65 -17.93 -1.03
CA ILE A 60 -4.03 -17.60 -0.61
C ILE A 60 -5.01 -18.02 -1.70
N MET A 61 -4.74 -17.68 -2.97
CA MET A 61 -5.59 -17.98 -4.11
C MET A 61 -5.68 -19.49 -4.37
N GLU A 62 -4.56 -20.22 -4.26
CA GLU A 62 -4.54 -21.67 -4.37
C GLU A 62 -5.36 -22.33 -3.27
N LYS A 63 -5.23 -21.88 -2.02
CA LYS A 63 -6.04 -22.38 -0.92
C LYS A 63 -7.52 -22.09 -1.13
N LEU A 64 -7.86 -20.87 -1.51
CA LEU A 64 -9.24 -20.46 -1.77
C LEU A 64 -9.89 -21.32 -2.85
N SER A 65 -9.15 -21.70 -3.91
CA SER A 65 -9.66 -22.56 -4.98
C SER A 65 -10.11 -23.93 -4.49
N LYS A 66 -9.53 -24.42 -3.40
CA LYS A 66 -9.78 -25.75 -2.80
C LYS A 66 -10.73 -25.68 -1.58
N GLU A 67 -10.97 -24.50 -1.03
CA GLU A 67 -11.82 -24.30 0.15
C GLU A 67 -13.30 -24.45 -0.22
N PHE A 68 -14.06 -25.22 0.54
CA PHE A 68 -15.49 -25.41 0.26
C PHE A 68 -16.35 -24.29 0.86
N ILE A 69 -16.08 -23.88 2.09
CA ILE A 69 -16.80 -22.83 2.80
C ILE A 69 -15.77 -21.90 3.47
N PRO A 70 -15.40 -20.78 2.79
CA PRO A 70 -14.53 -19.77 3.40
C PRO A 70 -15.28 -18.96 4.48
N PRO A 71 -14.55 -18.19 5.33
CA PRO A 71 -15.15 -17.44 6.45
C PRO A 71 -15.98 -16.21 6.03
N ILE A 72 -15.69 -15.65 4.87
CA ILE A 72 -16.38 -14.55 4.20
C ILE A 72 -16.58 -14.94 2.73
N GLU A 73 -17.28 -14.12 1.95
CA GLU A 73 -17.52 -14.43 0.54
C GLU A 73 -16.21 -14.58 -0.25
N ARG A 74 -16.19 -15.51 -1.23
CA ARG A 74 -14.98 -15.77 -2.05
C ARG A 74 -14.50 -14.53 -2.76
N GLU A 75 -15.44 -13.81 -3.33
CA GLU A 75 -15.22 -12.60 -4.09
C GLU A 75 -14.52 -11.55 -3.22
N ASP A 76 -14.92 -11.41 -1.97
CA ASP A 76 -14.32 -10.47 -1.02
C ASP A 76 -12.86 -10.85 -0.70
N ILE A 77 -12.58 -12.15 -0.53
CA ILE A 77 -11.19 -12.64 -0.32
C ILE A 77 -10.34 -12.34 -1.54
N VAL A 78 -10.86 -12.58 -2.75
CA VAL A 78 -10.12 -12.30 -4.01
C VAL A 78 -9.80 -10.81 -4.12
N VAL A 79 -10.81 -9.95 -3.92
CA VAL A 79 -10.65 -8.49 -4.03
C VAL A 79 -9.63 -7.99 -3.02
N LEU A 80 -9.78 -8.37 -1.74
CA LEU A 80 -8.88 -7.89 -0.69
C LEU A 80 -7.44 -8.40 -0.87
N THR A 81 -7.27 -9.66 -1.32
CA THR A 81 -5.95 -10.23 -1.61
C THR A 81 -5.28 -9.48 -2.78
N GLN A 82 -6.04 -9.13 -3.82
CA GLN A 82 -5.53 -8.36 -4.96
C GLN A 82 -5.14 -6.93 -4.56
N LEU A 83 -5.96 -6.23 -3.78
CA LEU A 83 -5.64 -4.88 -3.31
C LEU A 83 -4.37 -4.84 -2.44
N LEU A 84 -4.12 -5.89 -1.66
CA LEU A 84 -2.90 -6.01 -0.87
C LEU A 84 -1.66 -6.26 -1.73
N ASP A 85 -1.81 -6.98 -2.82
CA ASP A 85 -0.78 -7.20 -3.84
C ASP A 85 -0.48 -5.90 -4.59
N ASP A 86 -1.53 -5.21 -5.09
CA ASP A 86 -1.41 -3.92 -5.75
C ASP A 86 -0.69 -2.88 -4.87
N LEU A 87 -0.91 -2.91 -3.54
CA LEU A 87 -0.23 -2.03 -2.60
C LEU A 87 1.28 -2.28 -2.55
N THR A 88 1.72 -3.55 -2.54
CA THR A 88 3.15 -3.90 -2.57
C THR A 88 3.80 -3.55 -3.89
N ASP A 89 3.13 -3.80 -5.01
CA ASP A 89 3.56 -3.46 -6.36
C ASP A 89 3.79 -1.95 -6.52
N TYR A 90 2.82 -1.14 -6.05
CA TYR A 90 2.94 0.31 -6.15
C TYR A 90 4.05 0.87 -5.28
N LEU A 91 4.32 0.28 -4.12
CA LEU A 91 5.45 0.65 -3.28
C LEU A 91 6.79 0.28 -3.93
N GLU A 92 6.89 -0.87 -4.61
CA GLU A 92 8.07 -1.27 -5.38
C GLU A 92 8.35 -0.32 -6.55
N ASP A 93 7.31 0.17 -7.22
CA ASP A 93 7.46 1.10 -8.33
C ASP A 93 8.21 2.39 -7.95
N ILE A 94 8.17 2.84 -6.70
CA ILE A 94 8.82 4.08 -6.25
C ILE A 94 10.33 4.07 -6.56
N PRO A 95 11.15 3.16 -6.06
CA PRO A 95 12.57 3.14 -6.39
C PRO A 95 12.85 2.88 -7.87
N ILE A 96 11.98 2.15 -8.58
CA ILE A 96 12.07 1.94 -10.03
C ILE A 96 11.89 3.28 -10.77
N LEU A 97 10.91 4.09 -10.38
CA LEU A 97 10.68 5.42 -10.96
C LEU A 97 11.84 6.37 -10.67
N LEU A 98 12.36 6.39 -9.43
CA LEU A 98 13.55 7.16 -9.06
C LEU A 98 14.74 6.84 -9.98
N TYR A 99 14.96 5.57 -10.27
CA TYR A 99 16.03 5.10 -11.15
C TYR A 99 15.74 5.45 -12.62
N THR A 100 14.55 5.13 -13.12
CA THR A 100 14.17 5.24 -14.53
C THR A 100 14.13 6.70 -14.99
N TYR A 101 13.61 7.59 -14.15
CA TYR A 101 13.56 9.04 -14.47
C TYR A 101 14.80 9.80 -14.06
N HIS A 102 15.84 9.10 -13.58
CA HIS A 102 17.10 9.72 -13.16
C HIS A 102 16.88 10.87 -12.16
N VAL A 103 16.01 10.69 -11.20
CA VAL A 103 15.75 11.68 -10.15
C VAL A 103 17.08 12.05 -9.49
N LYS A 104 17.36 13.34 -9.31
CA LYS A 104 18.66 13.81 -8.80
C LYS A 104 18.64 14.06 -7.31
N THR A 105 17.52 14.48 -6.79
CA THR A 105 17.35 14.83 -5.38
C THR A 105 15.93 14.49 -4.94
N ILE A 106 15.80 14.04 -3.70
CA ILE A 106 14.51 13.96 -3.03
C ILE A 106 14.21 15.33 -2.44
N ASP A 107 13.13 15.93 -2.84
CA ASP A 107 12.69 17.25 -2.34
C ASP A 107 11.76 17.12 -1.13
N GLN A 108 11.38 18.27 -0.57
CA GLN A 108 10.53 18.31 0.62
C GLN A 108 9.11 17.76 0.35
N ALA A 109 8.57 17.95 -0.86
CA ALA A 109 7.24 17.48 -1.20
C ALA A 109 7.21 15.95 -1.28
N MET A 110 8.23 15.34 -1.91
CA MET A 110 8.41 13.90 -1.93
C MET A 110 8.52 13.31 -0.50
N MET A 111 9.28 13.96 0.40
CA MET A 111 9.40 13.54 1.80
C MET A 111 8.06 13.61 2.53
N GLN A 112 7.28 14.68 2.32
CA GLN A 112 5.96 14.84 2.93
C GLN A 112 5.00 13.74 2.47
N PHE A 113 4.98 13.41 1.15
CA PHE A 113 4.19 12.30 0.65
C PHE A 113 4.60 10.96 1.24
N MET A 114 5.92 10.72 1.32
CA MET A 114 6.45 9.48 1.89
C MET A 114 6.02 9.29 3.34
N ASP A 115 5.95 10.39 4.13
CA ASP A 115 5.47 10.34 5.51
C ASP A 115 3.96 10.00 5.59
N VAL A 116 3.15 10.47 4.64
CA VAL A 116 1.71 10.12 4.58
C VAL A 116 1.52 8.66 4.14
N ILE A 117 2.27 8.21 3.15
CA ILE A 117 2.28 6.81 2.68
C ILE A 117 2.67 5.86 3.83
N ASP A 118 3.76 6.15 4.55
CA ASP A 118 4.24 5.36 5.69
C ASP A 118 3.13 5.22 6.75
N GLN A 119 2.47 6.32 7.09
CA GLN A 119 1.35 6.30 8.05
C GLN A 119 0.18 5.46 7.53
N SER A 120 -0.18 5.59 6.24
CA SER A 120 -1.30 4.88 5.65
C SER A 120 -1.07 3.36 5.64
N VAL A 121 0.10 2.91 5.21
CA VAL A 121 0.48 1.49 5.20
C VAL A 121 0.41 0.90 6.62
N HIS A 122 0.92 1.63 7.62
CA HIS A 122 0.81 1.21 9.01
C HIS A 122 -0.63 1.15 9.53
N GLN A 123 -1.53 2.05 9.08
CA GLN A 123 -2.94 1.99 9.45
C GLN A 123 -3.66 0.81 8.78
N VAL A 124 -3.33 0.47 7.52
CA VAL A 124 -3.84 -0.73 6.84
C VAL A 124 -3.51 -1.99 7.64
N THR A 125 -2.27 -2.17 8.07
CA THR A 125 -1.88 -3.34 8.87
C THR A 125 -2.60 -3.39 10.21
N LYS A 126 -2.80 -2.24 10.89
CA LYS A 126 -3.60 -2.19 12.12
C LYS A 126 -5.06 -2.56 11.88
N LEU A 127 -5.66 -2.07 10.79
CA LEU A 127 -7.01 -2.42 10.38
C LEU A 127 -7.15 -3.93 10.21
N LEU A 128 -6.25 -4.54 9.44
CA LEU A 128 -6.27 -5.97 9.16
C LEU A 128 -6.01 -6.83 10.41
N SER A 129 -5.19 -6.35 11.35
CA SER A 129 -4.91 -7.06 12.61
C SER A 129 -6.13 -7.24 13.51
N VAL A 130 -7.13 -6.36 13.40
CA VAL A 130 -8.39 -6.44 14.16
C VAL A 130 -9.55 -6.97 13.29
N PHE A 131 -9.34 -7.10 11.98
CA PHE A 131 -10.40 -7.47 11.04
C PHE A 131 -11.01 -8.85 11.32
N GLY A 132 -10.22 -9.84 11.77
CA GLY A 132 -10.73 -11.18 12.13
C GLY A 132 -11.78 -11.17 13.24
N ASP A 133 -11.78 -10.16 14.10
CA ASP A 133 -12.69 -9.98 15.23
C ASP A 133 -13.72 -8.84 15.00
N PHE A 134 -14.01 -8.48 13.74
CA PHE A 134 -14.82 -7.31 13.36
C PHE A 134 -16.19 -7.24 14.06
N LYS A 135 -16.77 -8.37 14.47
CA LYS A 135 -18.04 -8.41 15.22
C LYS A 135 -17.94 -7.89 16.65
N LYS A 136 -16.72 -7.76 17.19
CA LYS A 136 -16.47 -7.41 18.60
C LYS A 136 -15.61 -6.17 18.76
N ASP A 137 -14.71 -5.93 17.80
CA ASP A 137 -13.76 -4.83 17.89
C ASP A 137 -14.35 -3.55 17.27
N LEU A 138 -14.67 -2.59 18.13
CA LEU A 138 -15.22 -1.30 17.73
C LEU A 138 -14.15 -0.33 17.17
N THR A 139 -12.86 -0.67 17.28
CA THR A 139 -11.76 0.20 16.79
C THR A 139 -11.61 0.15 15.28
N ILE A 140 -12.15 -0.88 14.63
CA ILE A 140 -12.05 -1.11 13.19
C ILE A 140 -12.56 0.12 12.38
N HIS A 141 -13.69 0.71 12.76
CA HIS A 141 -14.22 1.90 12.09
C HIS A 141 -13.30 3.12 12.22
N LYS A 142 -12.55 3.21 13.34
CA LYS A 142 -11.58 4.28 13.53
C LYS A 142 -10.44 4.13 12.52
N TYR A 143 -9.90 2.93 12.31
CA TYR A 143 -8.82 2.72 11.34
C TYR A 143 -9.28 3.03 9.91
N ILE A 144 -10.50 2.64 9.53
CA ILE A 144 -11.07 3.01 8.23
C ILE A 144 -11.11 4.53 8.06
N ILE A 145 -11.63 5.27 9.06
CA ILE A 145 -11.69 6.74 9.02
C ILE A 145 -10.28 7.36 8.97
N ASP A 146 -9.32 6.81 9.72
CA ASP A 146 -7.96 7.34 9.76
C ASP A 146 -7.24 7.14 8.41
N ILE A 147 -7.49 6.01 7.69
CA ILE A 147 -6.96 5.76 6.34
C ILE A 147 -7.56 6.74 5.33
N ASN A 148 -8.89 6.93 5.32
CA ASN A 148 -9.55 7.87 4.42
C ASN A 148 -9.04 9.32 4.61
N ARG A 149 -8.76 9.73 5.86
CA ARG A 149 -8.16 11.05 6.13
C ARG A 149 -6.74 11.17 5.61
N LEU A 150 -5.97 10.08 5.59
CA LEU A 150 -4.62 10.09 5.02
C LEU A 150 -4.66 10.19 3.51
N GLU A 151 -5.61 9.53 2.84
CA GLU A 151 -5.86 9.69 1.41
C GLU A 151 -6.28 11.14 1.09
N GLU A 152 -7.31 11.71 1.76
CA GLU A 152 -7.71 13.11 1.59
C GLU A 152 -6.53 14.09 1.75
N ASN A 153 -5.61 13.81 2.68
CA ASN A 153 -4.39 14.61 2.86
C ASN A 153 -3.41 14.43 1.68
N GLY A 154 -3.30 13.22 1.14
CA GLY A 154 -2.53 12.91 -0.06
C GLY A 154 -3.02 13.67 -1.27
N ASP A 155 -4.33 13.71 -1.49
CA ASP A 155 -4.99 14.46 -2.55
C ASP A 155 -4.64 15.94 -2.50
N ILE A 156 -4.71 16.55 -1.33
CA ILE A 156 -4.34 17.95 -1.14
C ILE A 156 -2.87 18.17 -1.52
N LEU A 157 -1.97 17.32 -1.04
CA LEU A 157 -0.54 17.39 -1.37
C LEU A 157 -0.30 17.22 -2.87
N PHE A 158 -0.98 16.28 -3.52
CA PHE A 158 -0.89 16.05 -4.97
C PHE A 158 -1.29 17.30 -5.76
N HIS A 159 -2.46 17.86 -5.46
CA HIS A 159 -2.94 19.06 -6.16
C HIS A 159 -2.03 20.27 -5.94
N GLU A 160 -1.57 20.51 -4.71
CA GLU A 160 -0.65 21.63 -4.42
C GLU A 160 0.70 21.46 -5.13
N PHE A 161 1.23 20.24 -5.16
CA PHE A 161 2.48 19.97 -5.84
C PHE A 161 2.35 20.09 -7.35
N MET A 162 1.33 19.46 -7.95
CA MET A 162 1.09 19.54 -9.39
C MET A 162 0.89 20.99 -9.85
N TYR A 163 0.16 21.80 -9.07
CA TYR A 163 0.02 23.22 -9.37
C TYR A 163 1.39 23.92 -9.43
N LYS A 164 2.25 23.74 -8.42
CA LYS A 164 3.59 24.35 -8.37
C LYS A 164 4.49 23.91 -9.52
N VAL A 165 4.51 22.59 -9.81
CA VAL A 165 5.33 22.03 -10.90
C VAL A 165 4.95 22.60 -12.26
N PHE A 166 3.67 22.87 -12.51
CA PHE A 166 3.21 23.43 -13.79
C PHE A 166 3.18 24.97 -13.82
N GLU A 167 3.31 25.64 -12.66
CA GLU A 167 3.45 27.10 -12.59
C GLU A 167 4.87 27.55 -12.98
N GLU A 168 5.89 26.74 -12.72
CA GLU A 168 7.28 27.02 -13.04
C GLU A 168 7.69 26.49 -14.42
N GLU A 169 8.67 27.15 -15.06
CA GLU A 169 9.26 26.63 -16.32
C GLU A 169 10.24 25.50 -16.01
N HIS A 170 9.90 24.30 -16.47
CA HIS A 170 10.74 23.10 -16.35
C HIS A 170 10.95 22.40 -17.70
N ASP A 171 12.04 21.62 -17.80
CA ASP A 171 12.23 20.66 -18.90
C ASP A 171 11.08 19.61 -18.89
N ALA A 172 10.60 19.25 -20.08
CA ALA A 172 9.54 18.26 -20.25
C ALA A 172 9.86 16.90 -19.59
N ARG A 173 11.13 16.49 -19.56
CA ARG A 173 11.54 15.24 -18.89
C ARG A 173 11.34 15.32 -17.38
N TYR A 174 11.65 16.47 -16.78
CA TYR A 174 11.41 16.73 -15.38
C TYR A 174 9.91 16.67 -15.08
N LEU A 175 9.08 17.37 -15.86
CA LEU A 175 7.63 17.37 -15.68
C LEU A 175 7.02 15.97 -15.77
N ILE A 176 7.45 15.16 -16.75
CA ILE A 176 6.99 13.78 -16.91
C ILE A 176 7.38 12.95 -15.67
N GLY A 177 8.64 13.01 -15.26
CA GLY A 177 9.13 12.24 -14.12
C GLY A 177 8.42 12.61 -12.83
N GLN A 178 8.22 13.91 -12.57
CA GLN A 178 7.50 14.38 -11.38
C GLN A 178 6.03 13.91 -11.40
N LYS A 179 5.35 14.13 -12.56
CA LYS A 179 3.96 13.68 -12.68
C LYS A 179 3.80 12.20 -12.41
N GLU A 180 4.62 11.34 -13.03
CA GLU A 180 4.53 9.89 -12.81
C GLU A 180 4.81 9.50 -11.36
N MET A 181 5.82 10.12 -10.73
CA MET A 181 6.15 9.87 -9.33
C MET A 181 4.99 10.22 -8.40
N PHE A 182 4.43 11.43 -8.53
CA PHE A 182 3.35 11.87 -7.65
C PHE A 182 2.03 11.16 -7.95
N THR A 183 1.75 10.80 -9.21
CA THR A 183 0.61 9.92 -9.54
C THR A 183 0.77 8.53 -8.89
N LYS A 184 2.00 8.01 -8.77
CA LYS A 184 2.24 6.75 -8.07
C LYS A 184 2.02 6.89 -6.56
N PHE A 185 2.43 8.01 -5.95
CA PHE A 185 2.20 8.28 -4.53
C PHE A 185 0.70 8.34 -4.19
N GLU A 186 -0.09 9.07 -5.00
CA GLU A 186 -1.55 9.11 -4.90
C GLU A 186 -2.14 7.70 -5.02
N GLY A 187 -1.76 6.94 -6.06
CA GLY A 187 -2.25 5.58 -6.27
C GLY A 187 -1.98 4.61 -5.10
N ILE A 188 -0.91 4.80 -4.33
CA ILE A 188 -0.66 4.03 -3.10
C ILE A 188 -1.69 4.37 -2.02
N LEU A 189 -2.02 5.65 -1.86
CA LEU A 189 -3.00 6.12 -0.87
C LEU A 189 -4.42 5.71 -1.26
N ASP A 190 -4.77 5.80 -2.55
CA ASP A 190 -6.04 5.30 -3.11
C ASP A 190 -6.20 3.79 -2.85
N THR A 191 -5.13 3.01 -3.09
CA THR A 191 -5.16 1.56 -2.84
C THR A 191 -5.34 1.26 -1.35
N ALA A 192 -4.73 2.03 -0.46
CA ALA A 192 -4.92 1.89 0.98
C ALA A 192 -6.37 2.23 1.39
N GLU A 193 -6.98 3.26 0.79
CA GLU A 193 -8.38 3.59 0.97
C GLU A 193 -9.30 2.48 0.44
N ASP A 194 -9.02 1.94 -0.75
CA ASP A 194 -9.77 0.83 -1.33
C ASP A 194 -9.75 -0.41 -0.43
N ILE A 195 -8.62 -0.74 0.18
CA ILE A 195 -8.52 -1.82 1.19
C ILE A 195 -9.44 -1.51 2.39
N ALA A 196 -9.42 -0.28 2.90
CA ALA A 196 -10.25 0.11 4.04
C ALA A 196 -11.74 0.08 3.70
N ASN A 197 -12.11 0.54 2.52
CA ASN A 197 -13.48 0.51 2.00
C ASN A 197 -13.98 -0.91 1.80
N GLU A 198 -13.14 -1.81 1.25
CA GLU A 198 -13.50 -3.22 1.06
C GLU A 198 -13.70 -3.93 2.41
N VAL A 199 -12.82 -3.70 3.39
CA VAL A 199 -13.04 -4.19 4.77
C VAL A 199 -14.37 -3.68 5.32
N GLY A 200 -14.69 -2.40 5.13
CA GLY A 200 -15.99 -1.81 5.53
C GLY A 200 -17.17 -2.52 4.86
N ASN A 201 -17.08 -2.79 3.56
CA ASN A 201 -18.10 -3.51 2.79
C ASN A 201 -18.31 -4.94 3.32
N ILE A 202 -17.22 -5.66 3.58
CA ILE A 202 -17.28 -7.03 4.13
C ILE A 202 -17.97 -7.04 5.50
N ILE A 203 -17.66 -6.07 6.36
CA ILE A 203 -18.32 -5.93 7.66
C ILE A 203 -19.81 -5.71 7.50
N MET A 204 -20.24 -4.81 6.60
CA MET A 204 -21.65 -4.54 6.35
C MET A 204 -22.41 -5.77 5.84
N LYS A 205 -21.80 -6.60 4.97
CA LYS A 205 -22.39 -7.84 4.46
C LYS A 205 -22.56 -8.92 5.55
N ASN A 206 -21.73 -8.88 6.60
CA ASN A 206 -21.64 -9.93 7.62
C ASN A 206 -22.13 -9.51 9.02
N SER A 207 -22.77 -8.33 9.14
CA SER A 207 -23.30 -7.76 10.41
C SER A 207 -24.73 -8.15 10.70
#